data_a281e9e73b4344537d498f1625cde066
#
_entry.id   a281e9e73b4344537d498f1625cde066
#
_cell.length_a   1.000
_cell.length_b   1.000
_cell.length_c   1.000
_cell.angle_alpha   90.00
_cell.angle_beta   90.00
_cell.angle_gamma   90.00
#
_symmetry.space_group_name_H-M   'P 1'
#
loop_
_entity.id
_entity.type
_entity.pdbx_description
1 polymer ?
#
loop_
_entity_poly.entity_id
_entity_poly.type
_entity_poly.pdbx_seq_one_letter_code
_entity_poly.pdbx_strand_id
1 'polypeptide(L)'
;MYMWETEIQSFGDYLKIERGLSKHSHEAYLRDIQKLETYLAVSPVAIDQVNESHILAFLKDLHSLGIEASTQSRTLSGIRAFFQFLVFDGTLKSDPTVHVKNPQMGRKLPDTLSFDEITAILEQADLSSPEGVRNRAMLEFLYGAGLRVSELTGLKRDDIYEEQGFIKVRGKGDKERLVPAGRDAFKYLNLYLESVRPSVPVKKDATHLVFLNRRGSGLSRVMVFLICKDLAAKAGINKVISPHTFRHSFATHLIEGGADLRAVQEMLGHESILTTEIYTHLDRAYLTQMVQDFHPFSKLDKRL
;
A
#
# COMPACT_ATOMS: atom_id res chain seq x y z
N MET A 1 -32.95 7.10 22.37
CA MET A 1 -31.56 6.67 22.50
C MET A 1 -31.33 5.69 21.37
N TYR A 2 -30.54 6.08 20.38
CA TYR A 2 -30.47 5.32 19.12
C TYR A 2 -29.59 4.10 19.28
N MET A 3 -30.13 2.93 18.93
CA MET A 3 -29.51 1.61 19.12
C MET A 3 -28.39 1.27 18.10
N TRP A 4 -27.83 2.23 17.38
CA TRP A 4 -26.72 1.97 16.47
C TRP A 4 -25.42 1.66 17.21
N GLU A 5 -25.22 2.21 18.39
CA GLU A 5 -23.97 2.06 19.15
C GLU A 5 -23.71 0.59 19.54
N THR A 6 -24.74 -0.12 19.98
CA THR A 6 -24.65 -1.56 20.35
C THR A 6 -24.31 -2.41 19.12
N GLU A 7 -25.02 -2.21 18.03
CA GLU A 7 -24.83 -2.97 16.79
C GLU A 7 -23.47 -2.64 16.15
N ILE A 8 -23.03 -1.38 16.18
CA ILE A 8 -21.70 -0.98 15.72
C ILE A 8 -20.61 -1.63 16.56
N GLN A 9 -20.78 -1.72 17.88
CA GLN A 9 -19.85 -2.39 18.76
C GLN A 9 -19.78 -3.89 18.46
N SER A 10 -20.93 -4.56 18.37
CA SER A 10 -21.02 -5.99 18.04
C SER A 10 -20.40 -6.31 16.70
N PHE A 11 -20.62 -5.43 15.68
CA PHE A 11 -19.96 -5.54 14.40
C PHE A 11 -18.44 -5.37 14.49
N GLY A 12 -17.98 -4.43 15.33
CA GLY A 12 -16.55 -4.25 15.59
C GLY A 12 -15.92 -5.53 16.16
N ASP A 13 -16.55 -6.15 17.13
CA ASP A 13 -16.08 -7.41 17.73
C ASP A 13 -16.10 -8.56 16.72
N TYR A 14 -17.15 -8.69 15.92
CA TYR A 14 -17.21 -9.63 14.80
C TYR A 14 -16.06 -9.46 13.80
N LEU A 15 -15.79 -8.22 13.37
CA LEU A 15 -14.69 -7.93 12.44
C LEU A 15 -13.33 -8.30 13.01
N LYS A 16 -13.13 -8.10 14.32
CA LYS A 16 -11.88 -8.36 15.01
C LYS A 16 -11.68 -9.84 15.30
N ILE A 17 -12.70 -10.50 15.87
CA ILE A 17 -12.59 -11.86 16.41
C ILE A 17 -12.83 -12.89 15.31
N GLU A 18 -13.92 -12.78 14.56
CA GLU A 18 -14.29 -13.81 13.58
C GLU A 18 -13.65 -13.57 12.21
N ARG A 19 -13.59 -12.31 11.76
CA ARG A 19 -12.99 -11.97 10.45
C ARG A 19 -11.49 -11.74 10.52
N GLY A 20 -10.90 -11.62 11.69
CA GLY A 20 -9.45 -11.42 11.87
C GLY A 20 -8.89 -10.22 11.12
N LEU A 21 -9.68 -9.14 10.97
CA LEU A 21 -9.26 -7.99 10.17
C LEU A 21 -8.13 -7.22 10.86
N SER A 22 -7.26 -6.65 10.03
CA SER A 22 -6.24 -5.73 10.55
C SER A 22 -6.86 -4.52 11.25
N LYS A 23 -6.15 -3.96 12.23
CA LYS A 23 -6.58 -2.75 12.96
C LYS A 23 -7.05 -1.63 12.01
N HIS A 24 -6.32 -1.38 10.93
CA HIS A 24 -6.68 -0.33 9.96
C HIS A 24 -7.97 -0.65 9.19
N SER A 25 -8.17 -1.92 8.80
CA SER A 25 -9.41 -2.33 8.13
C SER A 25 -10.59 -2.20 9.08
N HIS A 26 -10.45 -2.72 10.31
CA HIS A 26 -11.45 -2.59 11.35
C HIS A 26 -11.88 -1.12 11.57
N GLU A 27 -10.93 -0.22 11.83
CA GLU A 27 -11.22 1.21 12.02
C GLU A 27 -11.85 1.87 10.78
N ALA A 28 -11.49 1.42 9.56
CA ALA A 28 -12.09 1.93 8.34
C ALA A 28 -13.55 1.54 8.20
N TYR A 29 -13.89 0.28 8.46
CA TYR A 29 -15.27 -0.21 8.45
C TYR A 29 -16.13 0.54 9.46
N LEU A 30 -15.68 0.67 10.71
CA LEU A 30 -16.43 1.38 11.75
C LEU A 30 -16.65 2.86 11.38
N ARG A 31 -15.63 3.55 10.85
CA ARG A 31 -15.80 4.94 10.38
C ARG A 31 -16.81 5.07 9.25
N ASP A 32 -16.92 4.08 8.38
CA ASP A 32 -17.89 4.13 7.28
C ASP A 32 -19.33 4.01 7.80
N ILE A 33 -19.55 3.17 8.81
CA ILE A 33 -20.86 3.05 9.46
C ILE A 33 -21.20 4.30 10.26
N GLN A 34 -20.25 4.85 11.02
CA GLN A 34 -20.44 6.09 11.77
C GLN A 34 -20.83 7.28 10.88
N LYS A 35 -20.30 7.34 9.65
CA LYS A 35 -20.72 8.36 8.67
C LYS A 35 -22.18 8.20 8.28
N LEU A 36 -22.63 6.96 8.02
CA LEU A 36 -24.05 6.69 7.71
C LEU A 36 -24.94 7.02 8.89
N GLU A 37 -24.58 6.58 10.10
CA GLU A 37 -25.28 6.91 11.34
C GLU A 37 -25.42 8.42 11.53
N THR A 38 -24.33 9.17 11.39
CA THR A 38 -24.30 10.64 11.50
C THR A 38 -25.22 11.30 10.47
N TYR A 39 -25.22 10.80 9.23
CA TYR A 39 -26.10 11.29 8.19
C TYR A 39 -27.59 11.05 8.53
N LEU A 40 -27.91 9.85 8.98
CA LEU A 40 -29.29 9.48 9.34
C LEU A 40 -29.76 10.12 10.68
N ALA A 41 -28.85 10.62 11.50
CA ALA A 41 -29.19 11.32 12.73
C ALA A 41 -29.90 12.67 12.49
N VAL A 42 -29.77 13.27 11.30
CA VAL A 42 -30.48 14.49 10.90
C VAL A 42 -32.00 14.25 10.79
N SER A 43 -32.40 13.10 10.26
CA SER A 43 -33.78 12.61 10.28
C SER A 43 -33.73 11.19 10.87
N PRO A 44 -33.91 11.07 12.19
CA PRO A 44 -33.58 9.84 12.89
C PRO A 44 -34.32 8.62 12.37
N VAL A 45 -33.57 7.61 11.92
CA VAL A 45 -34.09 6.35 11.40
C VAL A 45 -33.57 5.20 12.26
N ALA A 46 -34.48 4.37 12.77
CA ALA A 46 -34.09 3.17 13.49
C ALA A 46 -33.42 2.17 12.52
N ILE A 47 -32.49 1.34 13.02
CA ILE A 47 -31.64 0.48 12.18
C ILE A 47 -32.46 -0.51 11.34
N ASP A 48 -33.58 -1.01 11.89
CA ASP A 48 -34.53 -1.89 11.25
C ASP A 48 -35.44 -1.20 10.23
N GLN A 49 -35.45 0.13 10.19
CA GLN A 49 -36.19 0.94 9.24
C GLN A 49 -35.31 1.47 8.11
N VAL A 50 -33.99 1.25 8.17
CA VAL A 50 -33.09 1.62 7.09
C VAL A 50 -33.42 0.80 5.86
N ASN A 51 -33.56 1.49 4.73
CA ASN A 51 -33.88 0.89 3.45
C ASN A 51 -32.95 1.42 2.33
N GLU A 52 -33.11 0.86 1.14
CA GLU A 52 -32.29 1.22 -0.04
C GLU A 52 -32.28 2.74 -0.31
N SER A 53 -33.44 3.40 -0.19
CA SER A 53 -33.54 4.85 -0.49
C SER A 53 -32.71 5.69 0.47
N HIS A 54 -32.60 5.32 1.75
CA HIS A 54 -31.74 5.99 2.72
C HIS A 54 -30.26 5.89 2.33
N ILE A 55 -29.81 4.71 1.89
CA ILE A 55 -28.43 4.47 1.49
C ILE A 55 -28.11 5.22 0.18
N LEU A 56 -29.04 5.22 -0.78
CA LEU A 56 -28.88 5.98 -2.03
C LEU A 56 -28.82 7.49 -1.77
N ALA A 57 -29.67 8.01 -0.85
CA ALA A 57 -29.64 9.41 -0.46
C ALA A 57 -28.30 9.80 0.19
N PHE A 58 -27.78 8.94 1.08
CA PHE A 58 -26.45 9.12 1.68
C PHE A 58 -25.33 9.14 0.62
N LEU A 59 -25.33 8.21 -0.33
CA LEU A 59 -24.33 8.19 -1.42
C LEU A 59 -24.44 9.44 -2.31
N LYS A 60 -25.64 9.93 -2.57
CA LYS A 60 -25.87 11.18 -3.30
C LYS A 60 -25.32 12.38 -2.52
N ASP A 61 -25.49 12.41 -1.20
CA ASP A 61 -24.92 13.43 -0.33
C ASP A 61 -23.39 13.44 -0.38
N LEU A 62 -22.76 12.26 -0.24
CA LEU A 62 -21.30 12.11 -0.41
C LEU A 62 -20.83 12.63 -1.78
N HIS A 63 -21.60 12.36 -2.84
CA HIS A 63 -21.29 12.87 -4.18
C HIS A 63 -21.38 14.40 -4.24
N SER A 64 -22.41 15.00 -3.65
CA SER A 64 -22.59 16.46 -3.61
C SER A 64 -21.50 17.19 -2.82
N LEU A 65 -20.90 16.50 -1.83
CA LEU A 65 -19.74 16.96 -1.06
C LEU A 65 -18.40 16.80 -1.81
N GLY A 66 -18.43 16.34 -3.08
CA GLY A 66 -17.24 16.14 -3.90
C GLY A 66 -16.41 14.91 -3.54
N ILE A 67 -16.97 13.96 -2.79
CA ILE A 67 -16.25 12.71 -2.46
C ILE A 67 -16.11 11.86 -3.72
N GLU A 68 -14.89 11.41 -4.01
CA GLU A 68 -14.60 10.58 -5.18
C GLU A 68 -15.38 9.26 -5.20
N ALA A 69 -15.78 8.79 -6.40
CA ALA A 69 -16.52 7.55 -6.59
C ALA A 69 -15.83 6.30 -6.00
N SER A 70 -14.49 6.27 -6.01
CA SER A 70 -13.68 5.23 -5.38
C SER A 70 -13.88 5.17 -3.87
N THR A 71 -13.91 6.33 -3.22
CA THR A 71 -14.16 6.46 -1.78
C THR A 71 -15.61 6.12 -1.44
N GLN A 72 -16.56 6.56 -2.26
CA GLN A 72 -17.97 6.18 -2.09
C GLN A 72 -18.18 4.67 -2.20
N SER A 73 -17.56 4.03 -3.21
CA SER A 73 -17.62 2.57 -3.40
C SER A 73 -17.03 1.80 -2.21
N ARG A 74 -15.90 2.28 -1.65
CA ARG A 74 -15.30 1.71 -0.45
C ARG A 74 -16.23 1.88 0.76
N THR A 75 -16.80 3.06 0.95
CA THR A 75 -17.75 3.34 2.03
C THR A 75 -18.98 2.44 1.93
N LEU A 76 -19.54 2.27 0.72
CA LEU A 76 -20.65 1.35 0.49
C LEU A 76 -20.26 -0.11 0.81
N SER A 77 -19.03 -0.51 0.55
CA SER A 77 -18.55 -1.86 0.92
C SER A 77 -18.53 -2.05 2.44
N GLY A 78 -18.17 -1.01 3.20
CA GLY A 78 -18.26 -1.01 4.68
C GLY A 78 -19.70 -1.14 5.17
N ILE A 79 -20.61 -0.36 4.59
CA ILE A 79 -22.04 -0.39 4.90
C ILE A 79 -22.63 -1.76 4.58
N ARG A 80 -22.32 -2.36 3.43
CA ARG A 80 -22.76 -3.72 3.08
C ARG A 80 -22.30 -4.75 4.08
N ALA A 81 -21.03 -4.73 4.47
CA ALA A 81 -20.52 -5.67 5.44
C ALA A 81 -21.26 -5.58 6.79
N PHE A 82 -21.64 -4.37 7.19
CA PHE A 82 -22.40 -4.14 8.41
C PHE A 82 -23.83 -4.71 8.30
N PHE A 83 -24.59 -4.38 7.27
CA PHE A 83 -25.94 -4.89 7.11
C PHE A 83 -25.99 -6.40 6.89
N GLN A 84 -25.01 -6.96 6.19
CA GLN A 84 -24.85 -8.42 6.07
C GLN A 84 -24.60 -9.07 7.43
N PHE A 85 -23.78 -8.44 8.31
CA PHE A 85 -23.59 -8.90 9.67
C PHE A 85 -24.89 -8.86 10.45
N LEU A 86 -25.69 -7.79 10.39
CA LEU A 86 -26.96 -7.68 11.09
C LEU A 86 -27.99 -8.72 10.63
N VAL A 87 -27.97 -9.10 9.37
CA VAL A 87 -28.81 -10.21 8.87
C VAL A 87 -28.29 -11.55 9.38
N PHE A 88 -26.97 -11.75 9.38
CA PHE A 88 -26.33 -12.96 9.89
C PHE A 88 -26.59 -13.16 11.40
N ASP A 89 -26.50 -12.09 12.16
CA ASP A 89 -26.76 -12.06 13.61
C ASP A 89 -28.26 -12.20 13.94
N GLY A 90 -29.15 -12.10 12.96
CA GLY A 90 -30.59 -12.18 13.15
C GLY A 90 -31.26 -10.87 13.60
N THR A 91 -30.51 -9.77 13.73
CA THR A 91 -31.03 -8.44 14.06
C THR A 91 -31.95 -7.89 12.97
N LEU A 92 -31.60 -8.16 11.70
CA LEU A 92 -32.42 -7.79 10.53
C LEU A 92 -32.90 -9.01 9.76
N LYS A 93 -34.09 -8.89 9.15
CA LYS A 93 -34.67 -9.92 8.27
C LYS A 93 -34.16 -9.85 6.84
N SER A 94 -33.70 -8.69 6.40
CA SER A 94 -33.23 -8.46 5.03
C SER A 94 -32.16 -7.37 4.99
N ASP A 95 -31.26 -7.48 4.02
CA ASP A 95 -30.16 -6.53 3.80
C ASP A 95 -30.64 -5.39 2.88
N PRO A 96 -30.71 -4.14 3.36
CA PRO A 96 -31.14 -2.99 2.55
C PRO A 96 -30.14 -2.61 1.46
N THR A 97 -28.95 -3.22 1.41
CA THR A 97 -27.90 -2.87 0.45
C THR A 97 -27.88 -3.74 -0.81
N VAL A 98 -28.69 -4.79 -0.87
CA VAL A 98 -28.66 -5.82 -1.94
C VAL A 98 -28.76 -5.21 -3.35
N HIS A 99 -29.66 -4.25 -3.51
CA HIS A 99 -29.90 -3.63 -4.83
C HIS A 99 -29.13 -2.33 -5.06
N VAL A 100 -28.43 -1.82 -4.04
CA VAL A 100 -27.63 -0.60 -4.18
C VAL A 100 -26.44 -0.86 -5.08
N LYS A 101 -26.40 -0.22 -6.25
CA LYS A 101 -25.26 -0.34 -7.18
C LYS A 101 -24.06 0.47 -6.71
N ASN A 102 -22.87 -0.04 -7.00
CA ASN A 102 -21.66 0.74 -6.78
C ASN A 102 -21.65 2.00 -7.64
N PRO A 103 -21.17 3.13 -7.11
CA PRO A 103 -20.89 4.32 -7.92
C PRO A 103 -20.02 3.96 -9.12
N GLN A 104 -20.39 4.47 -10.31
CA GLN A 104 -19.62 4.21 -11.52
C GLN A 104 -18.25 4.90 -11.39
N MET A 105 -17.21 4.10 -11.34
CA MET A 105 -15.83 4.58 -11.43
C MET A 105 -15.46 4.69 -12.92
N GLY A 106 -15.13 5.88 -13.38
CA GLY A 106 -14.42 6.01 -14.65
C GLY A 106 -13.16 5.14 -14.59
N ARG A 107 -12.90 4.32 -15.62
CA ARG A 107 -11.64 3.58 -15.75
C ARG A 107 -10.52 4.60 -15.98
N LYS A 108 -9.97 5.17 -14.91
CA LYS A 108 -8.65 5.80 -15.01
C LYS A 108 -7.65 4.63 -15.10
N LEU A 109 -6.99 4.51 -16.23
CA LEU A 109 -5.78 3.69 -16.29
C LEU A 109 -4.82 4.26 -15.25
N PRO A 110 -4.26 3.44 -14.37
CA PRO A 110 -3.30 3.94 -13.39
C PRO A 110 -2.13 4.56 -14.13
N ASP A 111 -1.73 5.77 -13.70
CA ASP A 111 -0.57 6.45 -14.25
C ASP A 111 0.68 5.60 -13.95
N THR A 112 1.34 5.13 -15.02
CA THR A 112 2.67 4.54 -14.95
C THR A 112 3.71 5.59 -15.25
N LEU A 113 4.86 5.47 -14.59
CA LEU A 113 6.05 6.24 -14.95
C LEU A 113 6.83 5.47 -16.00
N SER A 114 7.31 6.16 -17.03
CA SER A 114 8.31 5.60 -17.93
C SER A 114 9.65 5.43 -17.21
N PHE A 115 10.56 4.68 -17.83
CA PHE A 115 11.92 4.52 -17.31
C PHE A 115 12.64 5.85 -17.17
N ASP A 116 12.53 6.74 -18.17
CA ASP A 116 13.15 8.07 -18.15
C ASP A 116 12.56 8.96 -17.06
N GLU A 117 11.25 8.91 -16.83
CA GLU A 117 10.59 9.64 -15.74
C GLU A 117 11.08 9.17 -14.38
N ILE A 118 11.24 7.86 -14.18
CA ILE A 118 11.78 7.31 -12.93
C ILE A 118 13.22 7.77 -12.73
N THR A 119 14.05 7.68 -13.75
CA THR A 119 15.44 8.13 -13.69
C THR A 119 15.51 9.62 -13.35
N ALA A 120 14.70 10.46 -14.02
CA ALA A 120 14.63 11.88 -13.73
C ALA A 120 14.21 12.18 -12.28
N ILE A 121 13.26 11.41 -11.70
CA ILE A 121 12.88 11.57 -10.28
C ILE A 121 14.03 11.17 -9.35
N LEU A 122 14.69 10.06 -9.62
CA LEU A 122 15.80 9.57 -8.82
C LEU A 122 16.97 10.55 -8.79
N GLU A 123 17.25 11.24 -9.90
CA GLU A 123 18.30 12.24 -10.02
C GLU A 123 18.01 13.52 -9.24
N GLN A 124 16.75 13.80 -8.87
CA GLN A 124 16.43 14.94 -8.00
C GLN A 124 16.79 14.72 -6.53
N ALA A 125 17.20 13.52 -6.15
CA ALA A 125 17.68 13.26 -4.80
C ALA A 125 19.10 13.84 -4.63
N ASP A 126 19.21 14.96 -3.95
CA ASP A 126 20.49 15.65 -3.70
C ASP A 126 21.41 14.82 -2.80
N LEU A 127 22.40 14.16 -3.42
CA LEU A 127 23.35 13.29 -2.72
C LEU A 127 24.34 14.04 -1.83
N SER A 128 24.39 15.38 -1.88
CA SER A 128 25.18 16.19 -0.96
C SER A 128 24.51 16.37 0.41
N SER A 129 23.22 16.04 0.49
CA SER A 129 22.43 16.13 1.73
C SER A 129 22.12 14.75 2.33
N PRO A 130 22.13 14.62 3.68
CA PRO A 130 21.79 13.38 4.36
C PRO A 130 20.41 12.85 3.98
N GLU A 131 19.44 13.73 3.85
CA GLU A 131 18.08 13.38 3.44
C GLU A 131 18.03 12.90 1.98
N GLY A 132 18.80 13.51 1.11
CA GLY A 132 18.83 13.13 -0.30
C GLY A 132 19.44 11.74 -0.52
N VAL A 133 20.55 11.43 0.17
CA VAL A 133 21.14 10.08 0.16
C VAL A 133 20.13 9.04 0.62
N ARG A 134 19.44 9.28 1.78
CA ARG A 134 18.37 8.41 2.26
C ARG A 134 17.24 8.28 1.24
N ASN A 135 16.78 9.40 0.68
CA ASN A 135 15.65 9.41 -0.27
C ASN A 135 15.99 8.66 -1.55
N ARG A 136 17.23 8.77 -2.03
CA ARG A 136 17.69 7.99 -3.18
C ARG A 136 17.62 6.49 -2.90
N ALA A 137 18.22 6.03 -1.81
CA ALA A 137 18.16 4.62 -1.39
C ALA A 137 16.71 4.12 -1.26
N MET A 138 15.84 4.92 -0.65
CA MET A 138 14.43 4.60 -0.47
C MET A 138 13.70 4.42 -1.81
N LEU A 139 13.91 5.33 -2.77
CA LEU A 139 13.26 5.27 -4.09
C LEU A 139 13.77 4.11 -4.94
N GLU A 140 15.06 3.80 -4.83
CA GLU A 140 15.64 2.62 -5.48
C GLU A 140 14.95 1.32 -5.03
N PHE A 141 14.62 1.18 -3.74
CA PHE A 141 13.86 0.03 -3.27
C PHE A 141 12.38 0.07 -3.67
N LEU A 142 11.74 1.23 -3.73
CA LEU A 142 10.36 1.35 -4.19
C LEU A 142 10.21 0.89 -5.64
N TYR A 143 11.17 1.27 -6.49
CA TYR A 143 11.14 0.90 -7.90
C TYR A 143 11.89 -0.41 -8.17
N GLY A 144 13.14 -0.56 -7.72
CA GLY A 144 13.98 -1.71 -8.05
C GLY A 144 13.58 -3.03 -7.40
N ALA A 145 12.78 -2.97 -6.32
CA ALA A 145 12.22 -4.16 -5.66
C ALA A 145 10.68 -4.14 -5.57
N GLY A 146 10.03 -3.12 -6.11
CA GLY A 146 8.57 -3.00 -6.13
C GLY A 146 7.91 -3.03 -4.75
N LEU A 147 8.54 -2.48 -3.71
CA LEU A 147 8.05 -2.55 -2.34
C LEU A 147 6.76 -1.77 -2.13
N ARG A 148 5.89 -2.29 -1.23
CA ARG A 148 4.83 -1.46 -0.65
C ARG A 148 5.44 -0.42 0.29
N VAL A 149 4.81 0.74 0.41
CA VAL A 149 5.30 1.79 1.33
C VAL A 149 5.42 1.30 2.78
N SER A 150 4.53 0.42 3.23
CA SER A 150 4.60 -0.19 4.56
C SER A 150 5.76 -1.17 4.71
N GLU A 151 6.09 -1.91 3.67
CA GLU A 151 7.23 -2.83 3.63
C GLU A 151 8.53 -2.04 3.68
N LEU A 152 8.63 -0.96 2.90
CA LEU A 152 9.78 -0.05 2.92
C LEU A 152 9.99 0.58 4.30
N THR A 153 8.95 1.17 4.90
CA THR A 153 9.07 1.86 6.19
C THR A 153 9.31 0.90 7.36
N GLY A 154 8.93 -0.36 7.21
CA GLY A 154 9.15 -1.43 8.19
C GLY A 154 10.37 -2.30 7.93
N LEU A 155 11.15 -2.02 6.88
CA LEU A 155 12.33 -2.82 6.51
C LEU A 155 13.36 -2.77 7.64
N LYS A 156 13.81 -3.95 8.08
CA LYS A 156 14.79 -4.09 9.15
C LYS A 156 16.18 -4.34 8.57
N ARG A 157 17.21 -3.98 9.33
CA ARG A 157 18.60 -4.21 8.94
C ARG A 157 18.92 -5.70 8.78
N ASP A 158 18.37 -6.52 9.66
CA ASP A 158 18.57 -7.97 9.66
C ASP A 158 17.79 -8.69 8.54
N ASP A 159 16.95 -7.96 7.81
CA ASP A 159 16.18 -8.49 6.68
C ASP A 159 16.85 -8.19 5.32
N ILE A 160 18.12 -7.74 5.33
CA ILE A 160 18.91 -7.43 4.13
C ILE A 160 19.90 -8.57 3.90
N TYR A 161 19.82 -9.21 2.73
CA TYR A 161 20.69 -10.29 2.29
C TYR A 161 21.40 -9.87 1.00
N GLU A 162 22.34 -8.91 1.14
CA GLU A 162 22.98 -8.26 0.01
C GLU A 162 23.80 -9.23 -0.85
N GLU A 163 24.61 -10.10 -0.23
CA GLU A 163 25.42 -11.10 -0.94
C GLU A 163 24.57 -12.01 -1.83
N GLN A 164 23.33 -12.26 -1.43
CA GLN A 164 22.36 -13.06 -2.18
C GLN A 164 21.47 -12.24 -3.10
N GLY A 165 21.54 -10.90 -3.03
CA GLY A 165 20.73 -10.00 -3.85
C GLY A 165 19.25 -9.92 -3.44
N PHE A 166 18.90 -10.20 -2.18
CA PHE A 166 17.54 -10.24 -1.68
C PHE A 166 17.33 -9.40 -0.44
N ILE A 167 16.05 -9.00 -0.25
CA ILE A 167 15.55 -8.48 1.02
C ILE A 167 14.36 -9.31 1.47
N LYS A 168 14.19 -9.48 2.77
CA LYS A 168 13.01 -10.10 3.37
C LYS A 168 12.01 -9.01 3.74
N VAL A 169 10.76 -9.14 3.31
CA VAL A 169 9.70 -8.19 3.61
C VAL A 169 8.49 -8.90 4.22
N ARG A 170 7.78 -8.18 5.09
CA ARG A 170 6.56 -8.65 5.72
C ARG A 170 5.35 -7.98 5.09
N GLY A 171 4.46 -8.79 4.55
CA GLY A 171 3.22 -8.37 3.92
C GLY A 171 2.01 -8.39 4.85
N LYS A 172 0.82 -8.36 4.25
CA LYS A 172 -0.45 -8.49 4.97
C LYS A 172 -0.54 -9.83 5.70
N GLY A 173 -1.01 -9.81 6.95
CA GLY A 173 -1.11 -11.03 7.77
C GLY A 173 0.23 -11.56 8.27
N ASP A 174 1.25 -10.71 8.35
CA ASP A 174 2.61 -11.05 8.81
C ASP A 174 3.33 -12.11 7.95
N LYS A 175 2.84 -12.34 6.72
CA LYS A 175 3.47 -13.25 5.78
C LYS A 175 4.78 -12.66 5.29
N GLU A 176 5.87 -13.41 5.45
CA GLU A 176 7.19 -13.04 4.96
C GLU A 176 7.41 -13.53 3.53
N ARG A 177 8.13 -12.75 2.74
CA ARG A 177 8.63 -13.16 1.43
C ARG A 177 10.01 -12.55 1.16
N LEU A 178 10.77 -13.22 0.32
CA LEU A 178 12.01 -12.68 -0.22
C LEU A 178 11.71 -11.95 -1.53
N VAL A 179 12.30 -10.77 -1.68
CA VAL A 179 12.16 -9.95 -2.89
C VAL A 179 13.56 -9.67 -3.42
N PRO A 180 13.87 -9.99 -4.68
CA PRO A 180 15.14 -9.61 -5.28
C PRO A 180 15.23 -8.08 -5.36
N ALA A 181 16.42 -7.54 -5.12
CA ALA A 181 16.73 -6.13 -5.26
C ALA A 181 17.95 -5.94 -6.16
N GLY A 182 17.90 -4.93 -7.02
CA GLY A 182 18.97 -4.64 -7.96
C GLY A 182 20.23 -4.08 -7.27
N ARG A 183 21.38 -4.11 -7.98
CA ARG A 183 22.66 -3.61 -7.47
C ARG A 183 22.59 -2.16 -7.02
N ASP A 184 21.90 -1.29 -7.78
CA ASP A 184 21.79 0.13 -7.43
C ASP A 184 21.02 0.33 -6.11
N ALA A 185 20.00 -0.49 -5.81
CA ALA A 185 19.31 -0.43 -4.54
C ALA A 185 20.27 -0.70 -3.36
N PHE A 186 21.11 -1.71 -3.45
CA PHE A 186 22.13 -2.00 -2.42
C PHE A 186 23.23 -0.95 -2.38
N LYS A 187 23.73 -0.49 -3.53
CA LYS A 187 24.73 0.58 -3.63
C LYS A 187 24.29 1.84 -2.84
N TYR A 188 23.11 2.35 -3.12
CA TYR A 188 22.60 3.55 -2.43
C TYR A 188 22.18 3.25 -0.98
N LEU A 189 21.75 2.02 -0.68
CA LEU A 189 21.51 1.59 0.69
C LEU A 189 22.81 1.65 1.51
N ASN A 190 23.89 1.08 1.02
CA ASN A 190 25.18 1.08 1.70
C ASN A 190 25.70 2.50 1.88
N LEU A 191 25.61 3.34 0.86
CA LEU A 191 25.94 4.74 0.98
C LEU A 191 25.16 5.41 2.11
N TYR A 192 23.86 5.14 2.23
CA TYR A 192 23.04 5.67 3.33
C TYR A 192 23.45 5.09 4.69
N LEU A 193 23.65 3.78 4.78
CA LEU A 193 23.98 3.10 6.03
C LEU A 193 25.35 3.48 6.59
N GLU A 194 26.31 3.75 5.71
CA GLU A 194 27.70 4.07 6.08
C GLU A 194 27.93 5.57 6.31
N SER A 195 27.37 6.43 5.43
CA SER A 195 27.68 7.87 5.48
C SER A 195 26.66 8.71 6.26
N VAL A 196 25.38 8.28 6.31
CA VAL A 196 24.30 9.11 6.87
C VAL A 196 23.75 8.53 8.18
N ARG A 197 23.38 7.26 8.16
CA ARG A 197 22.68 6.65 9.29
C ARG A 197 23.44 6.69 10.63
N PRO A 198 24.80 6.61 10.67
CA PRO A 198 25.54 6.71 11.93
C PRO A 198 25.43 8.09 12.60
N SER A 199 25.20 9.15 11.83
CA SER A 199 25.04 10.53 12.35
C SER A 199 23.61 10.83 12.84
N VAL A 200 22.63 9.95 12.56
CA VAL A 200 21.25 10.16 13.00
C VAL A 200 21.10 9.76 14.48
N PRO A 201 20.44 10.58 15.34
CA PRO A 201 20.18 10.25 16.73
C PRO A 201 19.12 9.16 16.87
N VAL A 202 19.49 7.89 16.66
CA VAL A 202 18.56 6.76 16.55
C VAL A 202 17.84 6.50 17.88
N LYS A 203 16.51 6.49 17.85
CA LYS A 203 15.69 6.13 19.01
C LYS A 203 15.70 4.64 19.27
N LYS A 204 15.57 4.23 20.56
CA LYS A 204 15.63 2.83 20.99
C LYS A 204 14.67 1.90 20.25
N ASP A 205 13.46 2.37 19.96
CA ASP A 205 12.41 1.65 19.24
C ASP A 205 12.65 1.55 17.73
N ALA A 206 13.60 2.30 17.18
CA ALA A 206 13.89 2.38 15.74
C ALA A 206 15.28 1.85 15.34
N THR A 207 16.05 1.28 16.28
CA THR A 207 17.42 0.79 16.05
C THR A 207 17.49 -0.28 14.96
N HIS A 208 16.47 -1.12 14.88
CA HIS A 208 16.35 -2.21 13.93
C HIS A 208 15.91 -1.76 12.52
N LEU A 209 15.32 -0.55 12.39
CA LEU A 209 14.82 -0.05 11.10
C LEU A 209 15.96 0.45 10.21
N VAL A 210 15.80 0.25 8.91
CA VAL A 210 16.71 0.77 7.89
C VAL A 210 16.53 2.26 7.75
N PHE A 211 15.34 2.73 7.35
CA PHE A 211 15.08 4.12 6.99
C PHE A 211 14.55 4.94 8.16
N LEU A 212 15.29 5.98 8.51
CA LEU A 212 14.99 6.85 9.64
C LEU A 212 14.69 8.29 9.18
N ASN A 213 13.88 8.99 9.95
CA ASN A 213 13.72 10.43 9.82
C ASN A 213 14.85 11.17 10.58
N ARG A 214 14.95 12.50 10.42
CA ARG A 214 15.97 13.34 11.08
C ARG A 214 15.97 13.24 12.62
N ARG A 215 14.86 12.83 13.22
CA ARG A 215 14.68 12.69 14.67
C ARG A 215 15.00 11.29 15.17
N GLY A 216 15.51 10.40 14.31
CA GLY A 216 15.89 9.03 14.63
C GLY A 216 14.74 8.04 14.81
N SER A 217 13.52 8.43 14.49
CA SER A 217 12.37 7.49 14.40
C SER A 217 12.24 6.93 12.98
N GLY A 218 11.51 5.83 12.82
CA GLY A 218 11.16 5.31 11.51
C GLY A 218 10.41 6.33 10.62
N LEU A 219 10.55 6.22 9.31
CA LEU A 219 9.79 7.02 8.36
C LEU A 219 8.30 6.65 8.42
N SER A 220 7.43 7.64 8.39
CA SER A 220 6.00 7.41 8.19
C SER A 220 5.64 7.24 6.71
N ARG A 221 4.57 6.51 6.44
CA ARG A 221 4.03 6.36 5.08
C ARG A 221 3.69 7.71 4.42
N VAL A 222 3.19 8.66 5.21
CA VAL A 222 2.89 10.02 4.75
C VAL A 222 4.17 10.75 4.34
N MET A 223 5.25 10.63 5.11
CA MET A 223 6.53 11.26 4.75
C MET A 223 7.08 10.69 3.44
N VAL A 224 7.03 9.37 3.24
CA VAL A 224 7.46 8.74 1.98
C VAL A 224 6.63 9.26 0.80
N PHE A 225 5.31 9.37 0.96
CA PHE A 225 4.43 9.95 -0.06
C PHE A 225 4.82 11.40 -0.42
N LEU A 226 5.07 12.24 0.60
CA LEU A 226 5.47 13.64 0.40
C LEU A 226 6.83 13.74 -0.32
N ILE A 227 7.79 12.88 0.03
CA ILE A 227 9.10 12.81 -0.64
C ILE A 227 8.93 12.43 -2.11
N CYS A 228 8.16 11.39 -2.42
CA CYS A 228 7.90 11.00 -3.81
C CYS A 228 7.28 12.14 -4.62
N LYS A 229 6.31 12.84 -4.03
CA LYS A 229 5.62 13.97 -4.67
C LYS A 229 6.57 15.16 -4.91
N ASP A 230 7.39 15.50 -3.93
CA ASP A 230 8.35 16.62 -4.01
C ASP A 230 9.40 16.36 -5.12
N LEU A 231 10.00 15.17 -5.14
CA LEU A 231 11.01 14.81 -6.12
C LEU A 231 10.42 14.70 -7.54
N ALA A 232 9.20 14.20 -7.68
CA ALA A 232 8.51 14.19 -8.97
C ALA A 232 8.20 15.61 -9.46
N ALA A 233 7.79 16.52 -8.60
CA ALA A 233 7.58 17.93 -8.94
C ALA A 233 8.90 18.60 -9.38
N LYS A 234 10.02 18.34 -8.69
CA LYS A 234 11.34 18.81 -9.06
C LYS A 234 11.81 18.28 -10.42
N ALA A 235 11.44 17.05 -10.76
CA ALA A 235 11.69 16.45 -12.07
C ALA A 235 10.75 16.97 -13.18
N GLY A 236 9.84 17.89 -12.88
CA GLY A 236 8.89 18.45 -13.85
C GLY A 236 7.76 17.48 -14.25
N ILE A 237 7.51 16.44 -13.47
CA ILE A 237 6.51 15.40 -13.80
C ILE A 237 5.15 15.80 -13.25
N ASN A 238 4.19 16.03 -14.15
CA ASN A 238 2.82 16.50 -13.83
C ASN A 238 1.81 15.36 -13.59
N LYS A 239 2.27 14.12 -13.37
CA LYS A 239 1.42 12.98 -13.03
C LYS A 239 1.14 12.93 -11.53
N VAL A 240 0.06 12.24 -11.12
CA VAL A 240 -0.22 11.98 -9.70
C VAL A 240 0.71 10.86 -9.21
N ILE A 241 1.79 11.26 -8.53
CA ILE A 241 2.83 10.33 -8.08
C ILE A 241 2.63 9.93 -6.62
N SER A 242 2.76 8.64 -6.38
CA SER A 242 2.71 8.02 -5.05
C SER A 242 3.70 6.85 -4.98
N PRO A 243 4.00 6.30 -3.80
CA PRO A 243 4.79 5.06 -3.69
C PRO A 243 4.18 3.88 -4.47
N HIS A 244 2.85 3.84 -4.62
CA HIS A 244 2.18 2.83 -5.43
C HIS A 244 2.46 2.99 -6.93
N THR A 245 2.67 4.21 -7.41
CA THR A 245 3.04 4.47 -8.80
C THR A 245 4.37 3.83 -9.15
N PHE A 246 5.39 3.93 -8.29
CA PHE A 246 6.69 3.27 -8.48
C PHE A 246 6.55 1.75 -8.55
N ARG A 247 5.80 1.18 -7.61
CA ARG A 247 5.56 -0.28 -7.59
C ARG A 247 4.77 -0.75 -8.83
N HIS A 248 3.81 0.04 -9.28
CA HIS A 248 3.04 -0.28 -10.49
C HIS A 248 3.94 -0.21 -11.74
N SER A 249 4.78 0.82 -11.84
CA SER A 249 5.76 0.95 -12.93
C SER A 249 6.78 -0.19 -12.92
N PHE A 250 7.26 -0.63 -11.74
CA PHE A 250 8.10 -1.83 -11.61
C PHE A 250 7.42 -3.05 -12.23
N ALA A 251 6.16 -3.33 -11.84
CA ALA A 251 5.41 -4.46 -12.37
C ALA A 251 5.22 -4.37 -13.89
N THR A 252 4.80 -3.21 -14.38
CA THR A 252 4.57 -2.96 -15.82
C THR A 252 5.85 -3.14 -16.62
N HIS A 253 6.96 -2.55 -16.18
CA HIS A 253 8.23 -2.64 -16.89
C HIS A 253 8.81 -4.06 -16.93
N LEU A 254 8.62 -4.85 -15.88
CA LEU A 254 9.01 -6.27 -15.89
C LEU A 254 8.18 -7.05 -16.92
N ILE A 255 6.86 -6.86 -16.93
CA ILE A 255 5.95 -7.55 -17.86
C ILE A 255 6.24 -7.12 -19.30
N GLU A 256 6.39 -5.83 -19.57
CA GLU A 256 6.76 -5.29 -20.89
C GLU A 256 8.15 -5.77 -21.34
N GLY A 257 9.05 -5.97 -20.38
CA GLY A 257 10.37 -6.56 -20.62
C GLY A 257 10.32 -8.04 -21.02
N GLY A 258 9.22 -8.75 -20.73
CA GLY A 258 9.00 -10.15 -21.02
C GLY A 258 9.07 -11.07 -19.80
N ALA A 259 9.06 -10.52 -18.57
CA ALA A 259 9.04 -11.32 -17.36
C ALA A 259 7.71 -12.08 -17.22
N ASP A 260 7.78 -13.28 -16.67
CA ASP A 260 6.60 -14.10 -16.38
C ASP A 260 5.67 -13.40 -15.38
N LEU A 261 4.39 -13.32 -15.72
CA LEU A 261 3.37 -12.64 -14.90
C LEU A 261 3.26 -13.24 -13.50
N ARG A 262 3.41 -14.57 -13.36
CA ARG A 262 3.32 -15.27 -12.08
C ARG A 262 4.51 -14.92 -11.19
N ALA A 263 5.72 -14.86 -11.77
CA ALA A 263 6.91 -14.42 -11.06
C ALA A 263 6.76 -12.97 -10.54
N VAL A 264 6.22 -12.07 -11.36
CA VAL A 264 5.95 -10.67 -10.94
C VAL A 264 4.90 -10.61 -9.84
N GLN A 265 3.82 -11.38 -9.93
CA GLN A 265 2.79 -11.45 -8.87
C GLN A 265 3.37 -11.97 -7.56
N GLU A 266 4.26 -12.95 -7.61
CA GLU A 266 4.94 -13.52 -6.45
C GLU A 266 5.87 -12.50 -5.78
N MET A 267 6.73 -11.83 -6.55
CA MET A 267 7.58 -10.73 -6.05
C MET A 267 6.74 -9.64 -5.37
N LEU A 268 5.59 -9.31 -5.94
CA LEU A 268 4.69 -8.32 -5.39
C LEU A 268 3.88 -8.84 -4.18
N GLY A 269 3.79 -10.14 -3.95
CA GLY A 269 2.99 -10.72 -2.87
C GLY A 269 1.51 -10.41 -3.05
N HIS A 270 0.96 -10.72 -4.24
CA HIS A 270 -0.47 -10.75 -4.48
C HIS A 270 -1.05 -12.04 -3.89
N GLU A 271 -2.12 -11.95 -3.13
CA GLU A 271 -2.85 -13.09 -2.56
C GLU A 271 -3.60 -13.83 -3.68
N SER A 272 -2.92 -14.58 -4.51
CA SER A 272 -3.52 -15.62 -5.33
C SER A 272 -2.90 -16.95 -4.93
N ILE A 273 -3.72 -17.70 -4.17
CA ILE A 273 -3.73 -19.18 -4.11
C ILE A 273 -2.38 -19.83 -4.40
N LEU A 274 -1.60 -20.01 -3.36
CA LEU A 274 -0.86 -21.23 -3.00
C LEU A 274 0.23 -20.90 -1.97
N THR A 275 -0.07 -21.34 -0.75
CA THR A 275 0.86 -21.86 0.26
C THR A 275 2.26 -21.27 0.31
N THR A 276 2.57 -20.79 1.46
CA THR A 276 3.89 -20.61 2.05
C THR A 276 4.66 -21.97 2.04
N GLU A 277 4.79 -22.58 0.88
CA GLU A 277 5.75 -23.65 0.70
C GLU A 277 7.11 -23.03 0.42
N ILE A 278 8.00 -23.37 1.30
CA ILE A 278 9.43 -23.16 1.35
C ILE A 278 10.01 -22.74 -0.01
N TYR A 279 10.40 -21.46 -0.14
CA TYR A 279 11.20 -20.98 -1.27
C TYR A 279 12.44 -21.84 -1.41
N THR A 280 12.47 -22.70 -2.41
CA THR A 280 13.66 -23.49 -2.74
C THR A 280 14.74 -22.57 -3.32
N HIS A 281 16.00 -22.99 -3.28
CA HIS A 281 17.09 -22.23 -3.90
C HIS A 281 16.85 -21.98 -5.41
N LEU A 282 16.15 -22.89 -6.08
CA LEU A 282 15.78 -22.79 -7.49
C LEU A 282 14.81 -21.64 -7.75
N ASP A 283 13.81 -21.44 -6.88
CA ASP A 283 12.82 -20.37 -7.04
C ASP A 283 13.48 -18.99 -6.86
N ARG A 284 14.44 -18.87 -5.94
CA ARG A 284 15.19 -17.63 -5.71
C ARG A 284 16.05 -17.25 -6.90
N ALA A 285 16.79 -18.19 -7.45
CA ALA A 285 17.62 -17.97 -8.63
C ALA A 285 16.76 -17.51 -9.83
N TYR A 286 15.59 -18.12 -10.00
CA TYR A 286 14.64 -17.76 -11.04
C TYR A 286 14.11 -16.32 -10.88
N LEU A 287 13.67 -15.91 -9.68
CA LEU A 287 13.21 -14.56 -9.43
C LEU A 287 14.30 -13.51 -9.63
N THR A 288 15.54 -13.81 -9.20
CA THR A 288 16.69 -12.94 -9.45
C THR A 288 16.96 -12.80 -10.94
N GLN A 289 16.93 -13.92 -11.67
CA GLN A 289 17.12 -13.94 -13.12
C GLN A 289 16.05 -13.09 -13.83
N MET A 290 14.79 -13.18 -13.42
CA MET A 290 13.69 -12.34 -13.96
C MET A 290 13.98 -10.86 -13.79
N VAL A 291 14.46 -10.41 -12.61
CA VAL A 291 14.83 -9.01 -12.41
C VAL A 291 16.06 -8.64 -13.23
N GLN A 292 17.08 -9.49 -13.27
CA GLN A 292 18.31 -9.23 -14.02
C GLN A 292 18.09 -9.14 -15.55
N ASP A 293 17.21 -9.98 -16.09
CA ASP A 293 16.99 -10.03 -17.54
C ASP A 293 15.98 -8.99 -18.02
N PHE A 294 14.97 -8.68 -17.21
CA PHE A 294 13.82 -7.91 -17.66
C PHE A 294 13.65 -6.53 -17.02
N HIS A 295 14.30 -6.27 -15.85
CA HIS A 295 14.22 -4.95 -15.24
C HIS A 295 15.09 -3.94 -15.99
N PRO A 296 14.59 -2.71 -16.31
CA PRO A 296 15.32 -1.72 -17.10
C PRO A 296 16.70 -1.35 -16.55
N PHE A 297 16.87 -1.22 -15.24
CA PHE A 297 18.15 -0.91 -14.61
C PHE A 297 19.23 -1.97 -14.86
N SER A 298 18.87 -3.24 -14.89
CA SER A 298 19.81 -4.33 -15.15
C SER A 298 20.35 -4.33 -16.59
N LYS A 299 19.64 -3.67 -17.53
CA LYS A 299 20.08 -3.55 -18.94
C LYS A 299 21.09 -2.43 -19.14
N LEU A 300 21.18 -1.45 -18.24
CA LEU A 300 22.19 -0.38 -18.31
C LEU A 300 23.59 -0.90 -18.03
N ASP A 301 23.75 -1.82 -17.08
CA ASP A 301 25.05 -2.44 -16.75
C ASP A 301 25.65 -3.29 -17.87
N LYS A 302 24.86 -3.75 -18.83
CA LYS A 302 25.34 -4.53 -19.98
C LYS A 302 25.83 -3.64 -21.16
N ARG A 303 25.73 -2.31 -21.05
CA ARG A 303 26.13 -1.35 -22.08
C ARG A 303 27.38 -0.55 -21.74
N LEU A 304 28.00 -0.79 -20.60
CA LEU A 304 29.28 -0.27 -20.15
C LEU A 304 30.31 -1.38 -20.11
#